data_45f8f1305c998cbef2ac92891da67b3b
#
_entry.id   45f8f1305c998cbef2ac92891da67b3b
#
_cell.length_a   1.000
_cell.length_b   1.000
_cell.length_c   1.000
_cell.angle_alpha   90.00
_cell.angle_beta   90.00
_cell.angle_gamma   90.00
#
_symmetry.space_group_name_H-M   'P 1'
#
loop_
_entity.id
_entity.type
_entity.pdbx_description
1 polymer ?
#
loop_
_entity_poly.entity_id
_entity_poly.type
_entity_poly.pdbx_seq_one_letter_code
_entity_poly.pdbx_strand_id
1 'polypeptide(L)'
;MDPPSYLLDRTFLVALADVDDPNHDEAKESYRRLIDDFVAQRCLLVARADHLASVDAPQLFAAVDKLHVARQHRNAAKKMVRASGIDLDLAITLVLIRRYKLRKVAGFDERFAGYDITLIGPVTSPVDDNEPVEN
;
A
#
# COMPACT_ATOMS: atom_id res chain seq x y z
N MET A 1 -22.88 -1.36 4.31
CA MET A 1 -21.66 -0.54 4.23
C MET A 1 -20.54 -1.38 3.66
N ASP A 2 -19.86 -0.84 2.68
CA ASP A 2 -18.76 -1.57 2.04
C ASP A 2 -17.52 -1.57 2.92
N PRO A 3 -16.75 -2.66 2.92
CA PRO A 3 -15.50 -2.67 3.67
C PRO A 3 -14.50 -1.69 3.07
N PRO A 4 -13.58 -1.15 3.87
CA PRO A 4 -12.56 -0.25 3.37
C PRO A 4 -11.58 -0.95 2.42
N SER A 5 -11.02 -0.21 1.49
CA SER A 5 -9.99 -0.72 0.58
C SER A 5 -8.60 -0.29 1.09
N TYR A 6 -7.69 -1.25 1.15
CA TYR A 6 -6.32 -1.01 1.57
C TYR A 6 -5.42 -1.14 0.34
N LEU A 7 -4.56 -0.15 0.15
CA LEU A 7 -3.62 -0.14 -0.96
C LEU A 7 -2.34 -0.86 -0.59
N LEU A 8 -1.93 -1.81 -1.43
CA LEU A 8 -0.62 -2.44 -1.29
C LEU A 8 0.37 -1.64 -2.14
N ASP A 9 1.29 -0.97 -1.47
CA ASP A 9 2.29 -0.14 -2.14
C ASP A 9 3.35 -1.01 -2.83
N ARG A 10 4.07 -0.41 -3.77
CA ARG A 10 5.12 -1.11 -4.51
C ARG A 10 6.14 -1.77 -3.60
N THR A 11 6.58 -1.07 -2.55
CA THR A 11 7.57 -1.63 -1.62
C THR A 11 7.07 -2.90 -0.96
N PHE A 12 5.77 -2.95 -0.66
CA PHE A 12 5.15 -4.12 -0.07
C PHE A 12 5.08 -5.28 -1.07
N LEU A 13 4.68 -4.98 -2.32
CA LEU A 13 4.58 -5.99 -3.37
C LEU A 13 5.96 -6.60 -3.66
N VAL A 14 6.99 -5.76 -3.75
CA VAL A 14 8.35 -6.23 -4.00
C VAL A 14 8.84 -7.11 -2.84
N ALA A 15 8.60 -6.68 -1.61
CA ALA A 15 9.03 -7.43 -0.44
C ALA A 15 8.36 -8.80 -0.38
N LEU A 16 7.10 -8.90 -0.78
CA LEU A 16 6.40 -10.19 -0.82
C LEU A 16 6.92 -11.10 -1.91
N ALA A 17 7.21 -10.54 -3.09
CA ALA A 17 7.60 -11.33 -4.25
C ALA A 17 9.07 -11.75 -4.22
N ASP A 18 9.93 -11.00 -3.52
CA ASP A 18 11.37 -11.23 -3.49
C ASP A 18 11.79 -11.77 -2.12
N VAL A 19 12.12 -13.05 -2.06
CA VAL A 19 12.51 -13.70 -0.80
C VAL A 19 13.80 -13.13 -0.22
N ASP A 20 14.59 -12.45 -1.05
CA ASP A 20 15.84 -11.83 -0.60
C ASP A 20 15.67 -10.40 -0.11
N ASP A 21 14.47 -9.84 -0.23
CA ASP A 21 14.22 -8.49 0.26
C ASP A 21 14.31 -8.46 1.78
N PRO A 22 14.98 -7.44 2.36
CA PRO A 22 15.12 -7.34 3.81
C PRO A 22 13.80 -7.31 4.56
N ASN A 23 12.73 -6.87 3.91
CA ASN A 23 11.42 -6.77 4.53
C ASN A 23 10.50 -7.94 4.18
N HIS A 24 11.06 -9.00 3.55
CA HIS A 24 10.23 -10.11 3.08
C HIS A 24 9.41 -10.76 4.20
N ASP A 25 10.04 -11.10 5.31
CA ASP A 25 9.36 -11.81 6.39
C ASP A 25 8.26 -10.95 7.04
N GLU A 26 8.54 -9.67 7.23
CA GLU A 26 7.56 -8.75 7.78
C GLU A 26 6.37 -8.55 6.83
N ALA A 27 6.67 -8.42 5.53
CA ALA A 27 5.63 -8.27 4.52
C ALA A 27 4.75 -9.53 4.46
N LYS A 28 5.38 -10.69 4.53
CA LYS A 28 4.68 -11.97 4.49
C LYS A 28 3.72 -12.10 5.66
N GLU A 29 4.17 -11.75 6.86
CA GLU A 29 3.32 -11.83 8.05
C GLU A 29 2.18 -10.81 7.98
N SER A 30 2.46 -9.59 7.54
CA SER A 30 1.43 -8.57 7.38
C SER A 30 0.41 -8.98 6.32
N TYR A 31 0.88 -9.54 5.22
CA TYR A 31 -0.02 -9.97 4.14
C TYR A 31 -0.94 -11.09 4.60
N ARG A 32 -0.42 -12.03 5.37
CA ARG A 32 -1.23 -13.11 5.91
C ARG A 32 -2.40 -12.54 6.72
N ARG A 33 -2.14 -11.52 7.53
CA ARG A 33 -3.19 -10.86 8.31
C ARG A 33 -4.19 -10.13 7.43
N LEU A 34 -3.69 -9.47 6.38
CA LEU A 34 -4.56 -8.77 5.44
C LEU A 34 -5.46 -9.75 4.68
N ILE A 35 -4.94 -10.90 4.29
CA ILE A 35 -5.73 -11.93 3.64
C ILE A 35 -6.80 -12.48 4.59
N ASP A 36 -6.47 -12.68 5.86
CA ASP A 36 -7.45 -13.11 6.85
C ASP A 36 -8.58 -12.09 6.97
N ASP A 37 -8.25 -10.80 6.99
CA ASP A 37 -9.25 -9.73 7.04
C ASP A 37 -10.08 -9.68 5.77
N PHE A 38 -9.44 -9.91 4.61
CA PHE A 38 -10.14 -9.95 3.32
C PHE A 38 -11.14 -11.10 3.30
N VAL A 39 -10.73 -12.31 3.71
CA VAL A 39 -11.61 -13.47 3.75
C VAL A 39 -12.76 -13.24 4.72
N ALA A 40 -12.52 -12.56 5.83
CA ALA A 40 -13.56 -12.20 6.80
C ALA A 40 -14.41 -11.01 6.35
N GLN A 41 -14.17 -10.51 5.15
CA GLN A 41 -14.91 -9.38 4.56
C GLN A 41 -14.76 -8.07 5.35
N ARG A 42 -13.63 -7.89 6.02
CA ARG A 42 -13.33 -6.67 6.77
C ARG A 42 -12.60 -5.64 5.93
N CYS A 43 -12.01 -6.04 4.81
CA CYS A 43 -11.33 -5.11 3.91
C CYS A 43 -11.30 -5.65 2.50
N LEU A 44 -11.02 -4.76 1.55
CA LEU A 44 -10.67 -5.11 0.18
C LEU A 44 -9.21 -4.75 -0.02
N LEU A 45 -8.53 -5.48 -0.90
CA LEU A 45 -7.12 -5.25 -1.19
C LEU A 45 -7.00 -4.74 -2.61
N VAL A 46 -6.30 -3.63 -2.79
CA VAL A 46 -6.09 -3.03 -4.11
C VAL A 46 -4.62 -2.68 -4.29
N ALA A 47 -4.18 -2.62 -5.54
CA ALA A 47 -2.83 -2.18 -5.87
C ALA A 47 -2.82 -1.62 -7.29
N ARG A 48 -1.85 -0.75 -7.58
CA ARG A 48 -1.70 -0.22 -8.92
C ARG A 48 -1.39 -1.35 -9.90
N ALA A 49 -2.11 -1.36 -11.03
CA ALA A 49 -1.93 -2.39 -12.05
C ALA A 49 -0.50 -2.45 -12.57
N ASP A 50 0.13 -1.28 -12.76
CA ASP A 50 1.52 -1.21 -13.23
C ASP A 50 2.51 -1.77 -12.20
N HIS A 51 2.26 -1.55 -10.92
CA HIS A 51 3.11 -2.11 -9.87
C HIS A 51 2.97 -3.64 -9.82
N LEU A 52 1.75 -4.14 -9.92
CA LEU A 52 1.50 -5.58 -9.93
C LEU A 52 2.18 -6.25 -11.13
N ALA A 53 2.12 -5.61 -12.29
CA ALA A 53 2.77 -6.14 -13.49
C ALA A 53 4.28 -6.20 -13.32
N SER A 54 4.86 -5.24 -12.61
CA SER A 54 6.32 -5.18 -12.46
C SER A 54 6.88 -6.28 -11.56
N VAL A 55 6.08 -6.84 -10.65
CA VAL A 55 6.54 -7.90 -9.76
C VAL A 55 6.23 -9.31 -10.30
N ASP A 56 5.35 -9.41 -11.29
CA ASP A 56 5.05 -10.65 -12.00
C ASP A 56 4.81 -11.85 -11.09
N ALA A 57 3.92 -11.69 -10.14
CA ALA A 57 3.54 -12.76 -9.23
C ALA A 57 2.02 -12.89 -9.15
N PRO A 58 1.35 -13.26 -10.26
CA PRO A 58 -0.11 -13.22 -10.34
C PRO A 58 -0.82 -14.12 -9.32
N GLN A 59 -0.24 -15.26 -9.00
CA GLN A 59 -0.86 -16.17 -8.04
C GLN A 59 -0.82 -15.62 -6.62
N LEU A 60 0.28 -14.96 -6.28
CA LEU A 60 0.45 -14.36 -4.96
C LEU A 60 -0.57 -13.25 -4.71
N PHE A 61 -0.90 -12.51 -5.75
CA PHE A 61 -1.78 -11.35 -5.65
C PHE A 61 -3.16 -11.58 -6.27
N ALA A 62 -3.62 -12.83 -6.32
CA ALA A 62 -4.90 -13.17 -6.93
C ALA A 62 -6.09 -12.48 -6.24
N ALA A 63 -5.97 -12.19 -4.94
CA ALA A 63 -7.05 -11.54 -4.18
C ALA A 63 -7.01 -10.02 -4.26
N VAL A 64 -6.03 -9.45 -4.96
CA VAL A 64 -5.81 -8.01 -5.02
C VAL A 64 -6.41 -7.44 -6.29
N ASP A 65 -7.31 -6.46 -6.14
CA ASP A 65 -7.91 -5.78 -7.29
C ASP A 65 -6.94 -4.75 -7.86
N LYS A 66 -6.98 -4.60 -9.17
CA LYS A 66 -6.07 -3.69 -9.88
C LYS A 66 -6.67 -2.30 -9.98
N LEU A 67 -5.87 -1.30 -9.66
CA LEU A 67 -6.20 0.10 -9.92
C LEU A 67 -5.41 0.57 -11.13
N HIS A 68 -6.12 0.92 -12.19
CA HIS A 68 -5.49 1.39 -13.41
C HIS A 68 -5.23 2.89 -13.33
N VAL A 69 -4.04 3.30 -13.76
CA VAL A 69 -3.66 4.71 -13.76
C VAL A 69 -4.12 5.33 -15.07
N ALA A 70 -5.10 6.21 -15.01
CA ALA A 70 -5.63 6.89 -16.18
C ALA A 70 -4.82 8.16 -16.46
N ARG A 71 -4.98 8.70 -17.69
CA ARG A 71 -4.31 9.94 -18.07
C ARG A 71 -4.60 11.07 -17.11
N GLN A 72 -5.84 11.22 -16.67
CA GLN A 72 -6.22 12.27 -15.74
C GLN A 72 -5.48 12.15 -14.41
N HIS A 73 -5.21 10.93 -13.96
CA HIS A 73 -4.45 10.71 -12.73
C HIS A 73 -3.00 11.16 -12.93
N ARG A 74 -2.41 10.82 -14.07
CA ARG A 74 -1.04 11.22 -14.38
C ARG A 74 -0.91 12.74 -14.50
N ASN A 75 -1.90 13.39 -15.12
CA ASN A 75 -1.88 14.84 -15.26
C ASN A 75 -1.97 15.52 -13.89
N ALA A 76 -2.84 15.03 -13.01
CA ALA A 76 -2.94 15.56 -11.65
C ALA A 76 -1.63 15.36 -10.88
N ALA A 77 -1.01 14.19 -11.04
CA ALA A 77 0.26 13.89 -10.39
C ALA A 77 1.37 14.82 -10.88
N LYS A 78 1.42 15.09 -12.18
CA LYS A 78 2.43 16.01 -12.74
C LYS A 78 2.29 17.41 -12.15
N LYS A 79 1.06 17.86 -11.91
CA LYS A 79 0.84 19.14 -11.24
C LYS A 79 1.39 19.14 -9.83
N MET A 80 1.20 18.04 -9.10
CA MET A 80 1.75 17.91 -7.75
C MET A 80 3.27 17.93 -7.76
N VAL A 81 3.89 17.26 -8.72
CA VAL A 81 5.35 17.26 -8.86
C VAL A 81 5.86 18.67 -9.07
N ARG A 82 5.21 19.44 -9.97
CA ARG A 82 5.61 20.82 -10.23
C ARG A 82 5.42 21.73 -9.03
N ALA A 83 4.37 21.48 -8.24
CA ALA A 83 4.07 22.34 -7.08
C ALA A 83 4.93 22.02 -5.86
N SER A 84 5.29 20.76 -5.65
CA SER A 84 5.94 20.34 -4.40
C SER A 84 7.26 19.60 -4.58
N GLY A 85 7.63 19.27 -5.82
CA GLY A 85 8.90 18.60 -6.10
C GLY A 85 8.97 17.14 -5.67
N ILE A 86 7.82 16.52 -5.37
CA ILE A 86 7.81 15.11 -4.96
C ILE A 86 8.01 14.21 -6.18
N ASP A 87 8.39 12.96 -5.90
CA ASP A 87 8.56 11.94 -6.93
C ASP A 87 7.26 11.66 -7.68
N LEU A 88 7.35 11.49 -8.99
CA LEU A 88 6.17 11.27 -9.83
C LEU A 88 5.42 9.99 -9.46
N ASP A 89 6.15 8.91 -9.18
CA ASP A 89 5.50 7.65 -8.82
C ASP A 89 4.71 7.79 -7.51
N LEU A 90 5.30 8.46 -6.54
CA LEU A 90 4.61 8.78 -5.28
C LEU A 90 3.40 9.66 -5.55
N ALA A 91 3.55 10.67 -6.39
CA ALA A 91 2.45 11.58 -6.72
C ALA A 91 1.27 10.85 -7.36
N ILE A 92 1.54 9.92 -8.28
CA ILE A 92 0.48 9.11 -8.90
C ILE A 92 -0.27 8.31 -7.83
N THR A 93 0.47 7.67 -6.92
CA THR A 93 -0.16 6.89 -5.85
C THR A 93 -1.02 7.79 -4.95
N LEU A 94 -0.53 8.98 -4.61
CA LEU A 94 -1.29 9.92 -3.78
C LEU A 94 -2.59 10.38 -4.48
N VAL A 95 -2.54 10.58 -5.79
CA VAL A 95 -3.74 10.92 -6.56
C VAL A 95 -4.77 9.79 -6.47
N LEU A 96 -4.33 8.55 -6.63
CA LEU A 96 -5.23 7.39 -6.54
C LEU A 96 -5.80 7.24 -5.13
N ILE A 97 -4.98 7.44 -4.12
CA ILE A 97 -5.42 7.37 -2.73
C ILE A 97 -6.56 8.36 -2.49
N ARG A 98 -6.37 9.59 -2.98
CA ARG A 98 -7.36 10.64 -2.83
C ARG A 98 -8.63 10.35 -3.65
N ARG A 99 -8.45 9.89 -4.86
CA ARG A 99 -9.55 9.60 -5.78
C ARG A 99 -10.45 8.47 -5.27
N TYR A 100 -9.85 7.43 -4.72
CA TYR A 100 -10.58 6.26 -4.23
C TYR A 100 -10.75 6.24 -2.72
N LYS A 101 -10.35 7.31 -2.04
CA LYS A 101 -10.49 7.47 -0.59
C LYS A 101 -9.82 6.34 0.19
N LEU A 102 -8.62 6.00 -0.25
CA LEU A 102 -7.83 4.96 0.39
C LEU A 102 -7.05 5.59 1.56
N ARG A 103 -7.34 5.17 2.77
CA ARG A 103 -6.69 5.75 3.96
C ARG A 103 -5.62 4.88 4.55
N LYS A 104 -5.56 3.63 4.14
CA LYS A 104 -4.57 2.69 4.66
C LYS A 104 -3.74 2.15 3.52
N VAL A 105 -2.42 2.18 3.73
CA VAL A 105 -1.44 1.73 2.75
C VAL A 105 -0.54 0.72 3.44
N ALA A 106 -0.41 -0.46 2.84
CA ALA A 106 0.56 -1.45 3.30
C ALA A 106 1.86 -1.22 2.54
N GLY A 107 2.93 -0.95 3.25
CA GLY A 107 4.21 -0.68 2.61
C GLY A 107 5.27 -0.26 3.59
N PHE A 108 6.46 -0.06 3.05
CA PHE A 108 7.64 0.31 3.81
C PHE A 108 8.16 1.70 3.45
N ASP A 109 7.39 2.43 2.65
CA ASP A 109 7.76 3.78 2.23
C ASP A 109 7.24 4.78 3.24
N GLU A 110 8.11 5.30 4.08
CA GLU A 110 7.73 6.20 5.17
C GLU A 110 7.24 7.56 4.68
N ARG A 111 7.44 7.87 3.41
CA ARG A 111 6.96 9.15 2.87
C ARG A 111 5.45 9.29 2.98
N PHE A 112 4.73 8.16 2.98
CA PHE A 112 3.27 8.19 3.13
C PHE A 112 2.82 8.73 4.49
N ALA A 113 3.65 8.63 5.50
CA ALA A 113 3.26 9.07 6.84
C ALA A 113 3.02 10.58 6.93
N GLY A 114 3.51 11.35 5.97
CA GLY A 114 3.28 12.79 5.92
C GLY A 114 1.93 13.21 5.35
N TYR A 115 1.10 12.25 4.93
CA TYR A 115 -0.16 12.54 4.24
C TYR A 115 -1.29 11.79 4.93
N ASP A 116 -2.01 12.24 5.74
CA ASP A 116 -3.21 11.66 6.40
C ASP A 116 -3.53 10.21 5.93
N ILE A 117 -2.53 9.35 6.01
CA ILE A 117 -2.59 7.97 5.56
C ILE A 117 -2.01 7.08 6.65
N THR A 118 -2.71 6.02 7.00
CA THR A 118 -2.21 5.05 7.97
C THR A 118 -1.40 3.99 7.24
N LEU A 119 -0.12 3.86 7.59
CA LEU A 119 0.71 2.79 7.07
C LEU A 119 0.44 1.52 7.84
N ILE A 120 0.19 0.46 7.10
CA ILE A 120 0.10 -0.88 7.64
C ILE A 120 1.41 -1.53 7.24
N GLY A 121 2.26 -1.69 8.17
CA GLY A 121 3.56 -2.19 7.79
C GLY A 121 4.09 -3.11 8.79
N PRO A 122 5.29 -2.87 9.26
CA PRO A 122 5.95 -3.85 10.08
C PRO A 122 5.06 -4.38 11.19
N VAL A 123 5.13 -5.66 11.36
CA VAL A 123 4.36 -6.34 12.38
C VAL A 123 4.64 -5.78 13.76
N THR A 124 5.82 -5.22 13.89
CA THR A 124 6.27 -4.68 15.15
C THR A 124 5.52 -3.44 15.57
N SER A 125 4.78 -2.93 14.72
CA SER A 125 4.17 -1.71 15.11
C SER A 125 3.12 -1.96 16.10
N PRO A 126 3.07 -2.07 16.75
CA PRO A 126 2.01 -2.07 17.36
C PRO A 126 1.98 -1.83 18.67
N VAL A 127 2.53 -2.36 18.39
CA VAL A 127 2.55 -2.40 19.35
C VAL A 127 2.83 -1.62 20.14
N ASP A 128 3.11 -1.66 19.94
CA ASP A 128 3.40 -1.03 20.58
C ASP A 128 2.99 -0.39 21.16
N ASP A 129 2.68 -0.69 21.12
CA ASP A 129 2.46 -0.26 21.59
C ASP A 129 2.26 -0.15 22.49
N ASN A 130 2.27 -0.37 22.64
CA ASN A 130 2.28 -0.28 23.35
C ASN A 130 2.49 -0.02 24.15
N GLU A 131 2.60 0.05 24.16
CA GLU A 131 2.95 0.30 24.77
C GLU A 131 3.28 0.79 25.39
N PRO A 132 3.35 0.76 25.55
CA PRO A 132 3.67 1.37 26.16
C PRO A 132 3.87 1.61 26.93
N VAL A 133 3.74 1.47 27.14
CA VAL A 133 4.09 1.65 27.63
C VAL A 133 4.43 1.75 28.38
N GLU A 134 4.43 1.58 28.57
CA GLU A 134 4.93 1.61 28.97
C GLU A 134 5.42 1.80 29.37
N ASN A 135 5.44 1.66 29.73
CA ASN A 135 6.02 1.84 29.83
C ASN A 135 6.31 2.10 29.94
#